data_cd11076d9baf75bba9ce8e1ba07269a2
#
_entry.id   cd11076d9baf75bba9ce8e1ba07269a2
#
_cell.length_a   1.000
_cell.length_b   1.000
_cell.length_c   1.000
_cell.angle_alpha   90.00
_cell.angle_beta   90.00
_cell.angle_gamma   90.00
#
_symmetry.space_group_name_H-M   'P 1'
#
loop_
_entity.id
_entity.type
_entity.pdbx_description
1 polymer ?
#
loop_
_entity_poly.entity_id
_entity_poly.type
_entity_poly.pdbx_seq_one_letter_code
_entity_poly.pdbx_strand_id
1 'polypeptide(L)'
;MSEFLLEMKNISKSFSGVKALDGIHLQVRRGECVGLCGENGAGKSTLMKVLSAVYPYGTWEGEILWEGHELKASSIRETEKAGIAIIHQELMMVPHLSVAENIFLGSEISNHGFLDYDAMNARAQELLAKLNVHDINPALPVLNYSGGKQQLIEIAKALNKDAKLLILDEPTSALTATEIRTLLDLIKSLKAGGLACVYISHKLEEVAEISDTVTVIRDGTHIATRPISELTTANIVTMMVGREMKNLYPKEEHAIGEVVLEAHNVSCWDVTNPDRKVVDDVSFQIRRGEILGIAGLVGAGRTELVSTLFGAYAGSHKGSVHLDGREITIRSPRDAVKAGICMVPEDRKRSGILPIIGVGHNMTISVLNRFAAFGLIDEHEELAQIQAEILRLKIKTANPMLPIASLSGGNQQKAVLSKMMLPDPRILILDEPTRGVDVGAKYEIYKLIFALAKAGVAVLMVSSELTEVLGISDRVLVIGEGRLRGDFVNDNLTQEHVLAAALGQSTQMT
;
A
#
# COMPACT_ATOMS: atom_id res chain seq x y z
N MET A 1 11.79 -28.16 27.57
CA MET A 1 11.52 -27.55 26.25
C MET A 1 11.59 -26.05 26.41
N SER A 2 12.20 -25.32 25.49
CA SER A 2 12.20 -23.83 25.52
C SER A 2 10.77 -23.32 25.48
N GLU A 3 10.45 -22.28 26.27
CA GLU A 3 9.18 -21.57 26.25
C GLU A 3 8.90 -20.96 24.87
N PHE A 4 9.98 -20.52 24.21
CA PHE A 4 9.93 -19.87 22.90
C PHE A 4 10.33 -20.83 21.79
N LEU A 5 9.64 -20.74 20.67
CA LEU A 5 9.99 -21.39 19.40
C LEU A 5 11.16 -20.65 18.76
N LEU A 6 11.09 -19.30 18.76
CA LEU A 6 12.11 -18.41 18.21
C LEU A 6 12.47 -17.36 19.26
N GLU A 7 13.77 -17.10 19.42
CA GLU A 7 14.28 -15.92 20.14
C GLU A 7 15.38 -15.28 19.30
N MET A 8 15.21 -14.02 18.95
CA MET A 8 16.24 -13.17 18.36
C MET A 8 16.70 -12.17 19.43
N LYS A 9 17.99 -12.14 19.73
CA LYS A 9 18.56 -11.33 20.84
C LYS A 9 19.65 -10.41 20.31
N ASN A 10 19.50 -9.11 20.58
CA ASN A 10 20.48 -8.06 20.23
C ASN A 10 20.86 -8.06 18.75
N ILE A 11 19.91 -8.29 17.86
CA ILE A 11 20.19 -8.36 16.43
C ILE A 11 20.55 -6.98 15.87
N SER A 12 21.78 -6.87 15.33
CA SER A 12 22.28 -5.63 14.72
C SER A 12 22.82 -5.90 13.31
N LYS A 13 22.53 -4.99 12.39
CA LYS A 13 22.95 -5.08 11.00
C LYS A 13 23.21 -3.70 10.42
N SER A 14 24.40 -3.53 9.82
CA SER A 14 24.78 -2.28 9.13
C SER A 14 24.98 -2.50 7.64
N PHE A 15 24.66 -1.47 6.85
CA PHE A 15 24.94 -1.39 5.41
C PHE A 15 25.68 -0.10 5.12
N SER A 16 26.86 -0.20 4.54
CA SER A 16 27.70 0.97 4.16
C SER A 16 27.79 2.03 5.28
N GLY A 17 27.97 1.57 6.52
CA GLY A 17 28.09 2.45 7.70
C GLY A 17 26.80 2.95 8.33
N VAL A 18 25.63 2.64 7.73
CA VAL A 18 24.32 2.97 8.30
C VAL A 18 23.76 1.74 9.03
N LYS A 19 23.42 1.88 10.31
CA LYS A 19 22.74 0.83 11.08
C LYS A 19 21.31 0.71 10.64
N ALA A 20 20.94 -0.42 10.04
CA ALA A 20 19.57 -0.75 9.67
C ALA A 20 18.84 -1.49 10.81
N LEU A 21 19.57 -2.21 11.66
CA LEU A 21 19.09 -2.82 12.89
C LEU A 21 20.10 -2.53 13.99
N ASP A 22 19.64 -2.18 15.19
CA ASP A 22 20.43 -1.86 16.36
C ASP A 22 19.82 -2.48 17.61
N GLY A 23 20.32 -3.65 18.04
CA GLY A 23 19.89 -4.34 19.25
C GLY A 23 18.44 -4.82 19.24
N ILE A 24 17.92 -5.32 18.13
CA ILE A 24 16.54 -5.79 18.01
C ILE A 24 16.33 -7.10 18.80
N HIS A 25 15.18 -7.18 19.47
CA HIS A 25 14.68 -8.38 20.12
C HIS A 25 13.35 -8.79 19.47
N LEU A 26 13.19 -10.09 19.22
CA LEU A 26 11.95 -10.69 18.75
C LEU A 26 11.81 -12.08 19.38
N GLN A 27 10.67 -12.36 19.98
CA GLN A 27 10.35 -13.66 20.59
C GLN A 27 9.02 -14.15 20.06
N VAL A 28 8.93 -15.45 19.75
CA VAL A 28 7.71 -16.10 19.27
C VAL A 28 7.53 -17.42 19.97
N ARG A 29 6.36 -17.63 20.60
CA ARG A 29 5.98 -18.91 21.21
C ARG A 29 5.37 -19.87 20.18
N ARG A 30 5.27 -21.14 20.52
CA ARG A 30 4.56 -22.11 19.67
C ARG A 30 3.07 -21.75 19.58
N GLY A 31 2.52 -21.73 18.37
CA GLY A 31 1.13 -21.36 18.13
C GLY A 31 0.78 -19.90 18.39
N GLU A 32 1.78 -19.05 18.60
CA GLU A 32 1.60 -17.60 18.77
C GLU A 32 1.67 -16.88 17.43
N CYS A 33 0.84 -15.86 17.27
CA CYS A 33 0.97 -14.88 16.20
C CYS A 33 1.53 -13.58 16.77
N VAL A 34 2.74 -13.21 16.36
CA VAL A 34 3.38 -11.95 16.74
C VAL A 34 3.22 -10.93 15.63
N GLY A 35 2.53 -9.83 15.90
CA GLY A 35 2.45 -8.68 15.01
C GLY A 35 3.78 -7.90 15.04
N LEU A 36 4.45 -7.74 13.90
CA LEU A 36 5.66 -6.94 13.78
C LEU A 36 5.33 -5.60 13.13
N CYS A 37 5.24 -4.54 13.93
CA CYS A 37 4.85 -3.21 13.52
C CYS A 37 6.03 -2.23 13.46
N GLY A 38 5.93 -1.25 12.59
CA GLY A 38 6.92 -0.18 12.41
C GLY A 38 6.72 0.54 11.10
N GLU A 39 7.24 1.75 10.98
CA GLU A 39 7.20 2.52 9.72
C GLU A 39 8.01 1.85 8.61
N ASN A 40 7.80 2.30 7.36
CA ASN A 40 8.62 1.84 6.24
C ASN A 40 10.07 2.29 6.46
N GLY A 41 11.01 1.34 6.32
CA GLY A 41 12.41 1.59 6.65
C GLY A 41 12.79 1.37 8.12
N ALA A 42 11.84 1.03 9.00
CA ALA A 42 12.12 0.72 10.42
C ALA A 42 12.97 -0.54 10.65
N GLY A 43 13.26 -1.32 9.59
CA GLY A 43 14.11 -2.51 9.69
C GLY A 43 13.37 -3.85 9.66
N LYS A 44 12.01 -3.87 9.58
CA LYS A 44 11.20 -5.11 9.60
C LYS A 44 11.66 -6.16 8.58
N SER A 45 11.69 -5.79 7.30
CA SER A 45 12.12 -6.70 6.23
C SER A 45 13.60 -7.07 6.33
N THR A 46 14.45 -6.19 6.90
CA THR A 46 15.86 -6.51 7.18
C THR A 46 15.97 -7.57 8.27
N LEU A 47 15.16 -7.47 9.35
CA LEU A 47 15.11 -8.45 10.42
C LEU A 47 14.65 -9.82 9.88
N MET A 48 13.63 -9.84 9.02
CA MET A 48 13.15 -11.08 8.39
C MET A 48 14.19 -11.69 7.43
N LYS A 49 14.95 -10.87 6.71
CA LYS A 49 16.07 -11.32 5.88
C LYS A 49 17.24 -11.89 6.70
N VAL A 50 17.46 -11.41 7.92
CA VAL A 50 18.39 -12.01 8.88
C VAL A 50 17.84 -13.37 9.32
N LEU A 51 16.59 -13.45 9.74
CA LEU A 51 15.97 -14.69 10.21
C LEU A 51 15.91 -15.78 9.12
N SER A 52 15.61 -15.40 7.89
CA SER A 52 15.55 -16.32 6.75
C SER A 52 16.92 -16.65 6.13
N ALA A 53 18.02 -16.16 6.71
CA ALA A 53 19.38 -16.31 6.19
C ALA A 53 19.60 -15.80 4.75
N VAL A 54 18.77 -14.87 4.25
CA VAL A 54 19.11 -14.03 3.10
C VAL A 54 20.35 -13.21 3.42
N TYR A 55 20.49 -12.77 4.68
CA TYR A 55 21.73 -12.31 5.28
C TYR A 55 22.28 -13.43 6.15
N PRO A 56 23.32 -14.18 5.68
CA PRO A 56 23.85 -15.35 6.37
C PRO A 56 24.44 -15.02 7.73
N TYR A 57 24.54 -16.03 8.59
CA TYR A 57 25.26 -15.94 9.86
C TYR A 57 26.68 -15.38 9.64
N GLY A 58 27.10 -14.50 10.55
CA GLY A 58 28.40 -13.77 10.46
C GLY A 58 28.33 -12.45 9.67
N THR A 59 27.20 -12.12 9.01
CA THR A 59 27.00 -10.83 8.35
C THR A 59 26.19 -9.82 9.18
N TRP A 60 25.81 -10.21 10.40
CA TRP A 60 25.07 -9.46 11.40
C TRP A 60 25.56 -9.85 12.80
N GLU A 61 25.21 -9.10 13.83
CA GLU A 61 25.57 -9.32 15.22
C GLU A 61 24.34 -9.73 16.03
N GLY A 62 24.55 -10.44 17.15
CA GLY A 62 23.51 -10.94 18.04
C GLY A 62 23.37 -12.46 17.97
N GLU A 63 22.25 -12.98 18.49
CA GLU A 63 21.99 -14.41 18.62
C GLU A 63 20.58 -14.75 18.16
N ILE A 64 20.44 -15.86 17.43
CA ILE A 64 19.15 -16.46 17.08
C ILE A 64 19.07 -17.84 17.73
N LEU A 65 18.09 -18.06 18.58
CA LEU A 65 17.77 -19.36 19.14
C LEU A 65 16.50 -19.89 18.49
N TRP A 66 16.58 -21.10 17.99
CA TRP A 66 15.48 -21.87 17.42
C TRP A 66 15.24 -23.12 18.26
N GLU A 67 14.04 -23.27 18.81
CA GLU A 67 13.69 -24.36 19.74
C GLU A 67 14.70 -24.50 20.92
N GLY A 68 15.28 -23.38 21.34
CA GLY A 68 16.28 -23.31 22.41
C GLY A 68 17.73 -23.58 21.98
N HIS A 69 18.00 -23.85 20.72
CA HIS A 69 19.33 -24.10 20.16
C HIS A 69 19.77 -22.92 19.26
N GLU A 70 21.05 -22.58 19.30
CA GLU A 70 21.60 -21.52 18.47
C GLU A 70 21.49 -21.88 16.97
N LEU A 71 20.85 -21.00 16.18
CA LEU A 71 20.67 -21.15 14.75
C LEU A 71 21.71 -20.33 13.99
N LYS A 72 22.68 -21.00 13.38
CA LYS A 72 23.77 -20.43 12.56
C LYS A 72 23.56 -20.75 11.07
N ALA A 73 22.42 -20.31 10.53
CA ALA A 73 22.10 -20.62 9.15
C ALA A 73 22.96 -19.82 8.16
N SER A 74 23.51 -20.51 7.18
CA SER A 74 24.34 -19.96 6.10
C SER A 74 23.54 -19.76 4.80
N SER A 75 22.34 -20.30 4.73
CA SER A 75 21.49 -20.27 3.53
C SER A 75 19.98 -20.38 3.89
N ILE A 76 19.14 -19.89 2.97
CA ILE A 76 17.68 -20.01 3.08
C ILE A 76 17.23 -21.47 3.22
N ARG A 77 17.92 -22.41 2.52
CA ARG A 77 17.58 -23.84 2.62
C ARG A 77 17.75 -24.40 4.03
N GLU A 78 18.69 -23.88 4.80
CA GLU A 78 18.89 -24.33 6.19
C GLU A 78 17.76 -23.84 7.11
N THR A 79 17.30 -22.62 6.94
CA THR A 79 16.16 -22.07 7.70
C THR A 79 14.86 -22.74 7.30
N GLU A 80 14.64 -23.02 6.02
CA GLU A 80 13.49 -23.79 5.55
C GLU A 80 13.47 -25.22 6.14
N LYS A 81 14.60 -25.92 6.16
CA LYS A 81 14.73 -27.24 6.80
C LYS A 81 14.49 -27.20 8.30
N ALA A 82 14.78 -26.10 8.96
CA ALA A 82 14.45 -25.89 10.38
C ALA A 82 12.94 -25.66 10.60
N GLY A 83 12.18 -25.39 9.53
CA GLY A 83 10.73 -25.14 9.58
C GLY A 83 10.38 -23.66 9.65
N ILE A 84 11.26 -22.77 9.17
CA ILE A 84 11.00 -21.32 9.05
C ILE A 84 10.67 -21.03 7.57
N ALA A 85 9.44 -20.61 7.29
CA ALA A 85 9.00 -20.23 5.95
C ALA A 85 8.60 -18.75 5.90
N ILE A 86 8.91 -18.10 4.79
CA ILE A 86 8.57 -16.69 4.55
C ILE A 86 7.72 -16.56 3.30
N ILE A 87 6.66 -15.78 3.43
CA ILE A 87 5.81 -15.32 2.34
C ILE A 87 6.11 -13.84 2.15
N HIS A 88 6.64 -13.50 0.98
CA HIS A 88 7.04 -12.16 0.63
C HIS A 88 5.86 -11.30 0.18
N GLN A 89 6.00 -9.98 0.28
CA GLN A 89 5.03 -8.99 -0.20
C GLN A 89 4.74 -9.15 -1.71
N GLU A 90 5.78 -9.42 -2.51
CA GLU A 90 5.63 -9.78 -3.92
C GLU A 90 5.63 -11.30 -4.04
N LEU A 91 4.60 -11.85 -4.70
CA LEU A 91 4.44 -13.30 -4.86
C LEU A 91 5.62 -13.89 -5.65
N MET A 92 6.31 -14.87 -5.05
CA MET A 92 7.49 -15.51 -5.62
C MET A 92 7.11 -16.78 -6.38
N MET A 93 6.25 -16.62 -7.39
CA MET A 93 5.77 -17.73 -8.22
C MET A 93 6.24 -17.62 -9.66
N VAL A 94 6.34 -18.75 -10.34
CA VAL A 94 6.58 -18.82 -11.78
C VAL A 94 5.22 -18.87 -12.49
N PRO A 95 4.77 -17.79 -13.18
CA PRO A 95 3.38 -17.65 -13.63
C PRO A 95 2.88 -18.75 -14.57
N HIS A 96 3.77 -19.26 -15.42
CA HIS A 96 3.44 -20.27 -16.45
C HIS A 96 3.55 -21.71 -15.97
N LEU A 97 4.14 -21.96 -14.81
CA LEU A 97 4.12 -23.29 -14.20
C LEU A 97 2.76 -23.56 -13.53
N SER A 98 2.38 -24.84 -13.45
CA SER A 98 1.20 -25.26 -12.75
C SER A 98 1.26 -24.94 -11.26
N VAL A 99 0.11 -24.97 -10.58
CA VAL A 99 0.02 -24.80 -9.14
C VAL A 99 0.85 -25.86 -8.41
N ALA A 100 0.78 -27.13 -8.83
CA ALA A 100 1.57 -28.20 -8.24
C ALA A 100 3.07 -27.99 -8.43
N GLU A 101 3.52 -27.62 -9.63
CA GLU A 101 4.94 -27.30 -9.88
C GLU A 101 5.43 -26.12 -9.03
N ASN A 102 4.61 -25.10 -8.83
CA ASN A 102 4.98 -23.99 -7.93
C ASN A 102 5.07 -24.39 -6.46
N ILE A 103 4.13 -25.24 -5.97
CA ILE A 103 4.15 -25.73 -4.59
C ILE A 103 5.40 -26.58 -4.32
N PHE A 104 5.78 -27.42 -5.27
CA PHE A 104 6.90 -28.36 -5.13
C PHE A 104 8.23 -27.82 -5.67
N LEU A 105 8.29 -26.58 -6.13
CA LEU A 105 9.49 -25.98 -6.71
C LEU A 105 10.69 -26.08 -5.74
N GLY A 106 11.72 -26.84 -6.14
CA GLY A 106 12.90 -27.16 -5.33
C GLY A 106 12.73 -28.29 -4.32
N SER A 107 11.56 -28.98 -4.33
CA SER A 107 11.24 -30.15 -3.53
C SER A 107 10.34 -31.13 -4.33
N GLU A 108 10.61 -31.23 -5.62
CA GLU A 108 9.83 -31.99 -6.58
C GLU A 108 9.75 -33.47 -6.20
N ILE A 109 8.56 -34.07 -6.35
CA ILE A 109 8.38 -35.52 -6.15
C ILE A 109 8.86 -36.22 -7.41
N SER A 110 9.84 -37.12 -7.23
CA SER A 110 10.43 -37.87 -8.35
C SER A 110 10.45 -39.38 -8.04
N ASN A 111 10.27 -40.17 -9.09
CA ASN A 111 10.36 -41.64 -9.03
C ASN A 111 11.39 -42.09 -10.10
N HIS A 112 12.44 -42.82 -9.68
CA HIS A 112 13.53 -43.27 -10.53
C HIS A 112 14.17 -42.19 -11.40
N GLY A 113 14.27 -40.94 -10.90
CA GLY A 113 14.86 -39.80 -11.60
C GLY A 113 13.92 -39.06 -12.57
N PHE A 114 12.68 -39.42 -12.66
CA PHE A 114 11.62 -38.76 -13.41
C PHE A 114 10.65 -38.04 -12.47
N LEU A 115 10.16 -36.89 -12.83
CA LEU A 115 9.15 -36.13 -12.07
C LEU A 115 7.82 -36.89 -12.09
N ASP A 116 7.23 -37.07 -10.90
CA ASP A 116 5.92 -37.69 -10.71
C ASP A 116 4.85 -36.59 -10.60
N TYR A 117 4.31 -36.15 -11.74
CA TYR A 117 3.30 -35.11 -11.80
C TYR A 117 1.98 -35.52 -11.14
N ASP A 118 1.62 -36.79 -11.21
CA ASP A 118 0.38 -37.29 -10.61
C ASP A 118 0.48 -37.22 -9.08
N ALA A 119 1.59 -37.69 -8.52
CA ALA A 119 1.85 -37.57 -7.08
C ALA A 119 1.92 -36.11 -6.62
N MET A 120 2.56 -35.22 -7.39
CA MET A 120 2.60 -33.80 -7.08
C MET A 120 1.20 -33.17 -7.11
N ASN A 121 0.38 -33.48 -8.12
CA ASN A 121 -1.00 -32.96 -8.21
C ASN A 121 -1.87 -33.46 -7.05
N ALA A 122 -1.81 -34.75 -6.73
CA ALA A 122 -2.56 -35.32 -5.60
C ALA A 122 -2.16 -34.67 -4.27
N ARG A 123 -0.87 -34.53 -4.03
CA ARG A 123 -0.37 -33.90 -2.80
C ARG A 123 -0.67 -32.41 -2.72
N ALA A 124 -0.60 -31.67 -3.85
CA ALA A 124 -1.03 -30.27 -3.92
C ALA A 124 -2.51 -30.13 -3.57
N GLN A 125 -3.37 -31.03 -4.07
CA GLN A 125 -4.80 -31.05 -3.74
C GLN A 125 -5.04 -31.26 -2.24
N GLU A 126 -4.28 -32.15 -1.59
CA GLU A 126 -4.36 -32.39 -0.14
C GLU A 126 -3.96 -31.13 0.65
N LEU A 127 -2.88 -30.44 0.23
CA LEU A 127 -2.42 -29.21 0.87
C LEU A 127 -3.45 -28.07 0.73
N LEU A 128 -4.02 -27.89 -0.46
CA LEU A 128 -5.08 -26.93 -0.71
C LEU A 128 -6.35 -27.25 0.09
N ALA A 129 -6.72 -28.53 0.20
CA ALA A 129 -7.86 -28.97 1.01
C ALA A 129 -7.67 -28.65 2.51
N LYS A 130 -6.44 -28.78 3.05
CA LYS A 130 -6.13 -28.35 4.42
C LYS A 130 -6.35 -26.85 4.66
N LEU A 131 -6.28 -26.04 3.59
CA LEU A 131 -6.55 -24.60 3.61
C LEU A 131 -8.02 -24.27 3.30
N ASN A 132 -8.90 -25.30 3.22
CA ASN A 132 -10.29 -25.18 2.78
C ASN A 132 -10.46 -24.58 1.38
N VAL A 133 -9.48 -24.80 0.50
CA VAL A 133 -9.47 -24.32 -0.89
C VAL A 133 -9.76 -25.51 -1.81
N HIS A 134 -10.94 -25.50 -2.44
CA HIS A 134 -11.40 -26.61 -3.28
C HIS A 134 -11.57 -26.22 -4.77
N ASP A 135 -11.45 -24.95 -5.08
CA ASP A 135 -11.69 -24.37 -6.41
C ASP A 135 -10.40 -24.03 -7.18
N ILE A 136 -9.27 -24.56 -6.71
CA ILE A 136 -7.96 -24.49 -7.40
C ILE A 136 -7.63 -25.88 -7.96
N ASN A 137 -7.43 -25.94 -9.29
CA ASN A 137 -6.94 -27.15 -9.94
C ASN A 137 -5.40 -27.13 -9.97
N PRO A 138 -4.71 -28.08 -9.31
CA PRO A 138 -3.24 -28.11 -9.23
C PRO A 138 -2.52 -28.22 -10.57
N ALA A 139 -3.17 -28.78 -11.58
CA ALA A 139 -2.58 -28.99 -12.92
C ALA A 139 -2.59 -27.70 -13.81
N LEU A 140 -3.32 -26.66 -13.42
CA LEU A 140 -3.42 -25.43 -14.22
C LEU A 140 -2.32 -24.42 -13.83
N PRO A 141 -1.87 -23.58 -14.78
CA PRO A 141 -0.92 -22.52 -14.52
C PRO A 141 -1.41 -21.53 -13.44
N VAL A 142 -0.49 -21.06 -12.60
CA VAL A 142 -0.80 -20.09 -11.53
C VAL A 142 -1.37 -18.78 -12.08
N LEU A 143 -0.95 -18.37 -13.29
CA LEU A 143 -1.45 -17.19 -13.98
C LEU A 143 -3.00 -17.16 -14.11
N ASN A 144 -3.66 -18.30 -14.10
CA ASN A 144 -5.11 -18.42 -14.24
C ASN A 144 -5.88 -18.01 -12.97
N TYR A 145 -5.18 -17.71 -11.87
CA TYR A 145 -5.80 -17.46 -10.57
C TYR A 145 -5.62 -16.01 -10.13
N SER A 146 -6.59 -15.48 -9.38
CA SER A 146 -6.51 -14.14 -8.76
C SER A 146 -5.37 -14.05 -7.76
N GLY A 147 -4.94 -12.83 -7.43
CA GLY A 147 -3.88 -12.57 -6.45
C GLY A 147 -4.16 -13.25 -5.10
N GLY A 148 -5.42 -13.23 -4.64
CA GLY A 148 -5.81 -13.93 -3.39
C GLY A 148 -5.62 -15.42 -3.47
N LYS A 149 -5.97 -16.05 -4.58
CA LYS A 149 -5.73 -17.50 -4.76
C LYS A 149 -4.25 -17.82 -4.89
N GLN A 150 -3.48 -16.97 -5.54
CA GLN A 150 -2.03 -17.12 -5.60
C GLN A 150 -1.39 -17.04 -4.20
N GLN A 151 -1.89 -16.15 -3.33
CA GLN A 151 -1.44 -16.07 -1.93
C GLN A 151 -1.69 -17.39 -1.18
N LEU A 152 -2.87 -17.99 -1.37
CA LEU A 152 -3.20 -19.30 -0.76
C LEU A 152 -2.28 -20.42 -1.27
N ILE A 153 -1.89 -20.37 -2.55
CA ILE A 153 -0.92 -21.30 -3.14
C ILE A 153 0.48 -21.13 -2.50
N GLU A 154 0.91 -19.89 -2.23
CA GLU A 154 2.17 -19.67 -1.51
C GLU A 154 2.15 -20.21 -0.08
N ILE A 155 1.01 -20.08 0.61
CA ILE A 155 0.82 -20.69 1.93
C ILE A 155 0.89 -22.22 1.82
N ALA A 156 0.24 -22.82 0.81
CA ALA A 156 0.32 -24.26 0.57
C ALA A 156 1.76 -24.73 0.32
N LYS A 157 2.55 -23.95 -0.44
CA LYS A 157 3.98 -24.15 -0.66
C LYS A 157 4.79 -24.12 0.64
N ALA A 158 4.50 -23.17 1.53
CA ALA A 158 5.14 -23.07 2.85
C ALA A 158 4.79 -24.28 3.74
N LEU A 159 3.52 -24.71 3.74
CA LEU A 159 3.08 -25.89 4.50
C LEU A 159 3.68 -27.20 3.96
N ASN A 160 3.97 -27.28 2.66
CA ASN A 160 4.66 -28.45 2.08
C ASN A 160 6.08 -28.63 2.65
N LYS A 161 6.68 -27.58 3.18
CA LYS A 161 8.02 -27.60 3.81
C LYS A 161 7.98 -27.83 5.33
N ASP A 162 6.87 -28.36 5.87
CA ASP A 162 6.67 -28.61 7.29
C ASP A 162 6.98 -27.39 8.18
N ALA A 163 6.51 -26.22 7.74
CA ALA A 163 6.74 -24.96 8.45
C ALA A 163 6.19 -25.04 9.89
N LYS A 164 7.01 -24.64 10.85
CA LYS A 164 6.66 -24.43 12.25
C LYS A 164 6.45 -22.94 12.56
N LEU A 165 7.12 -22.08 11.80
CA LEU A 165 6.99 -20.63 11.83
C LEU A 165 6.72 -20.11 10.43
N LEU A 166 5.63 -19.36 10.27
CA LEU A 166 5.26 -18.69 9.04
C LEU A 166 5.44 -17.18 9.18
N ILE A 167 6.29 -16.59 8.36
CA ILE A 167 6.48 -15.15 8.28
C ILE A 167 5.64 -14.65 7.12
N LEU A 168 4.77 -13.67 7.38
CA LEU A 168 3.85 -13.07 6.41
C LEU A 168 4.21 -11.58 6.28
N ASP A 169 4.86 -11.20 5.20
CA ASP A 169 5.29 -9.81 4.94
C ASP A 169 4.27 -9.11 4.03
N GLU A 170 3.39 -8.28 4.64
CA GLU A 170 2.30 -7.54 3.99
C GLU A 170 1.39 -8.41 3.09
N PRO A 171 0.86 -9.55 3.58
CA PRO A 171 0.21 -10.53 2.72
C PRO A 171 -1.11 -10.06 2.11
N THR A 172 -1.66 -8.93 2.56
CA THR A 172 -2.97 -8.40 2.14
C THR A 172 -2.88 -7.18 1.22
N SER A 173 -1.68 -6.78 0.81
CA SER A 173 -1.45 -5.53 0.07
C SER A 173 -2.15 -5.46 -1.30
N ALA A 174 -2.42 -6.62 -1.94
CA ALA A 174 -3.06 -6.73 -3.25
C ALA A 174 -4.42 -7.46 -3.21
N LEU A 175 -4.99 -7.68 -2.02
CA LEU A 175 -6.20 -8.46 -1.83
C LEU A 175 -7.45 -7.59 -1.68
N THR A 176 -8.58 -8.12 -2.15
CA THR A 176 -9.91 -7.57 -1.88
C THR A 176 -10.34 -7.80 -0.43
N ALA A 177 -11.32 -7.06 0.08
CA ALA A 177 -11.82 -7.19 1.44
C ALA A 177 -12.28 -8.64 1.78
N THR A 178 -12.92 -9.32 0.83
CA THR A 178 -13.35 -10.72 0.99
C THR A 178 -12.17 -11.67 1.08
N GLU A 179 -11.15 -11.48 0.21
CA GLU A 179 -9.94 -12.30 0.22
C GLU A 179 -9.12 -12.08 1.51
N ILE A 180 -9.06 -10.84 2.01
CA ILE A 180 -8.43 -10.51 3.31
C ILE A 180 -9.10 -11.30 4.43
N ARG A 181 -10.43 -11.29 4.50
CA ARG A 181 -11.18 -12.02 5.53
C ARG A 181 -10.85 -13.52 5.49
N THR A 182 -10.90 -14.11 4.29
CA THR A 182 -10.56 -15.52 4.09
C THR A 182 -9.14 -15.84 4.57
N LEU A 183 -8.17 -14.97 4.27
CA LEU A 183 -6.78 -15.14 4.69
C LEU A 183 -6.62 -15.03 6.21
N LEU A 184 -7.25 -14.04 6.86
CA LEU A 184 -7.18 -13.89 8.33
C LEU A 184 -7.80 -15.10 9.05
N ASP A 185 -8.95 -15.57 8.58
CA ASP A 185 -9.60 -16.75 9.15
C ASP A 185 -8.74 -18.03 8.97
N LEU A 186 -8.06 -18.15 7.82
CA LEU A 186 -7.09 -19.20 7.59
C LEU A 186 -5.92 -19.14 8.57
N ILE A 187 -5.31 -17.96 8.76
CA ILE A 187 -4.18 -17.78 9.71
C ILE A 187 -4.62 -18.16 11.13
N LYS A 188 -5.83 -17.78 11.56
CA LYS A 188 -6.41 -18.18 12.85
C LYS A 188 -6.52 -19.71 12.97
N SER A 189 -6.97 -20.37 11.92
CA SER A 189 -7.09 -21.82 11.87
C SER A 189 -5.71 -22.51 11.97
N LEU A 190 -4.72 -22.03 11.22
CA LEU A 190 -3.35 -22.55 11.26
C LEU A 190 -2.70 -22.35 12.63
N LYS A 191 -2.92 -21.20 13.25
CA LYS A 191 -2.48 -20.90 14.62
C LYS A 191 -3.10 -21.85 15.63
N ALA A 192 -4.41 -22.12 15.54
CA ALA A 192 -5.09 -23.08 16.39
C ALA A 192 -4.54 -24.52 16.20
N GLY A 193 -3.99 -24.82 15.02
CA GLY A 193 -3.25 -26.07 14.71
C GLY A 193 -1.81 -26.09 15.26
N GLY A 194 -1.36 -25.05 15.96
CA GLY A 194 -0.02 -24.99 16.58
C GLY A 194 1.06 -24.33 15.70
N LEU A 195 0.72 -23.84 14.51
CA LEU A 195 1.65 -23.05 13.68
C LEU A 195 1.89 -21.67 14.31
N ALA A 196 3.16 -21.31 14.49
CA ALA A 196 3.52 -19.95 14.92
C ALA A 196 3.59 -19.00 13.71
N CYS A 197 3.27 -17.72 13.93
CA CYS A 197 3.28 -16.72 12.87
C CYS A 197 4.01 -15.44 13.29
N VAL A 198 4.70 -14.79 12.35
CA VAL A 198 5.07 -13.38 12.42
C VAL A 198 4.31 -12.66 11.33
N TYR A 199 3.42 -11.76 11.72
CA TYR A 199 2.56 -11.02 10.81
C TYR A 199 3.01 -9.57 10.69
N ILE A 200 3.46 -9.19 9.49
CA ILE A 200 3.90 -7.84 9.21
C ILE A 200 2.83 -7.16 8.37
N SER A 201 2.24 -6.10 8.88
CA SER A 201 1.27 -5.28 8.16
C SER A 201 1.32 -3.83 8.65
N HIS A 202 0.99 -2.93 7.75
CA HIS A 202 0.73 -1.53 8.08
C HIS A 202 -0.75 -1.28 8.39
N LYS A 203 -1.63 -2.27 8.14
CA LYS A 203 -3.06 -2.25 8.49
C LYS A 203 -3.22 -2.76 9.91
N LEU A 204 -3.30 -1.85 10.86
CA LEU A 204 -3.29 -2.17 12.29
C LEU A 204 -4.54 -2.91 12.75
N GLU A 205 -5.66 -2.77 12.02
CA GLU A 205 -6.88 -3.54 12.25
C GLU A 205 -6.63 -5.04 12.05
N GLU A 206 -5.90 -5.42 10.98
CA GLU A 206 -5.53 -6.81 10.73
C GLU A 206 -4.61 -7.34 11.85
N VAL A 207 -3.61 -6.54 12.24
CA VAL A 207 -2.70 -6.90 13.34
C VAL A 207 -3.48 -7.10 14.64
N ALA A 208 -4.40 -6.20 14.96
CA ALA A 208 -5.23 -6.28 16.17
C ALA A 208 -6.12 -7.54 16.18
N GLU A 209 -6.57 -7.99 15.00
CA GLU A 209 -7.49 -9.13 14.86
C GLU A 209 -6.80 -10.49 15.06
N ILE A 210 -5.52 -10.64 14.64
CA ILE A 210 -4.89 -11.96 14.59
C ILE A 210 -3.72 -12.15 15.55
N SER A 211 -3.09 -11.05 16.00
CA SER A 211 -1.89 -11.12 16.85
C SER A 211 -2.24 -11.39 18.31
N ASP A 212 -1.39 -12.13 18.99
CA ASP A 212 -1.44 -12.32 20.45
C ASP A 212 -0.56 -11.26 21.13
N THR A 213 0.61 -10.99 20.54
CA THR A 213 1.54 -9.95 20.99
C THR A 213 1.95 -9.07 19.80
N VAL A 214 2.35 -7.85 20.10
CA VAL A 214 2.87 -6.90 19.10
C VAL A 214 4.26 -6.45 19.51
N THR A 215 5.21 -6.61 18.58
CA THR A 215 6.55 -6.04 18.67
C THR A 215 6.65 -4.82 17.77
N VAL A 216 7.04 -3.68 18.33
CA VAL A 216 7.19 -2.42 17.57
C VAL A 216 8.66 -2.10 17.39
N ILE A 217 9.04 -1.84 16.14
CA ILE A 217 10.37 -1.40 15.72
C ILE A 217 10.26 0.02 15.13
N ARG A 218 11.20 0.88 15.50
CA ARG A 218 11.31 2.25 14.97
C ARG A 218 12.78 2.62 14.75
N ASP A 219 13.09 3.17 13.59
CA ASP A 219 14.46 3.62 13.22
C ASP A 219 15.55 2.57 13.52
N GLY A 220 15.24 1.29 13.23
CA GLY A 220 16.15 0.17 13.45
C GLY A 220 16.28 -0.28 14.91
N THR A 221 15.51 0.26 15.83
CA THR A 221 15.57 -0.07 17.27
C THR A 221 14.29 -0.76 17.77
N HIS A 222 14.41 -1.65 18.75
CA HIS A 222 13.27 -2.26 19.43
C HIS A 222 12.64 -1.25 20.41
N ILE A 223 11.35 -0.97 20.28
CA ILE A 223 10.63 -0.02 21.13
C ILE A 223 9.92 -0.75 22.26
N ALA A 224 9.11 -1.75 21.93
CA ALA A 224 8.36 -2.52 22.92
C ALA A 224 7.84 -3.82 22.30
N THR A 225 7.62 -4.83 23.17
CA THR A 225 6.79 -6.01 22.90
C THR A 225 5.70 -6.06 23.96
N ARG A 226 4.42 -6.12 23.57
CA ARG A 226 3.27 -6.10 24.46
C ARG A 226 2.17 -7.05 23.98
N PRO A 227 1.37 -7.65 24.89
CA PRO A 227 0.14 -8.34 24.53
C PRO A 227 -0.81 -7.40 23.79
N ILE A 228 -1.48 -7.88 22.74
CA ILE A 228 -2.45 -7.07 21.99
C ILE A 228 -3.61 -6.60 22.86
N SER A 229 -4.00 -7.37 23.87
CA SER A 229 -5.06 -7.02 24.84
C SER A 229 -4.78 -5.76 25.64
N GLU A 230 -3.52 -5.34 25.75
CA GLU A 230 -3.08 -4.13 26.46
C GLU A 230 -2.95 -2.91 25.55
N LEU A 231 -3.13 -3.10 24.22
CA LEU A 231 -2.83 -2.09 23.22
C LEU A 231 -4.11 -1.65 22.49
N THR A 232 -4.20 -0.35 22.26
CA THR A 232 -5.10 0.21 21.26
C THR A 232 -4.33 0.49 19.98
N THR A 233 -5.01 0.59 18.83
CA THR A 233 -4.40 1.00 17.56
C THR A 233 -3.64 2.31 17.72
N ALA A 234 -4.17 3.28 18.48
CA ALA A 234 -3.52 4.55 18.77
C ALA A 234 -2.20 4.39 19.55
N ASN A 235 -2.14 3.44 20.52
CA ASN A 235 -0.90 3.14 21.24
C ASN A 235 0.17 2.57 20.30
N ILE A 236 -0.21 1.64 19.41
CA ILE A 236 0.72 1.06 18.43
C ILE A 236 1.26 2.16 17.51
N VAL A 237 0.39 3.03 16.97
CA VAL A 237 0.81 4.17 16.14
C VAL A 237 1.77 5.09 16.90
N THR A 238 1.47 5.44 18.14
CA THR A 238 2.34 6.29 18.98
C THR A 238 3.73 5.68 19.13
N MET A 239 3.82 4.37 19.40
CA MET A 239 5.10 3.68 19.49
C MET A 239 5.86 3.64 18.16
N MET A 240 5.15 3.43 17.04
CA MET A 240 5.74 3.41 15.70
C MET A 240 6.31 4.77 15.30
N VAL A 241 5.54 5.84 15.50
CA VAL A 241 5.88 7.21 15.06
C VAL A 241 6.72 7.98 16.09
N GLY A 242 6.65 7.60 17.36
CA GLY A 242 7.41 8.20 18.45
C GLY A 242 6.88 9.53 18.98
N ARG A 243 5.68 9.91 18.58
CA ARG A 243 4.95 11.08 19.09
C ARG A 243 3.49 10.72 19.28
N GLU A 244 2.86 11.31 20.26
CA GLU A 244 1.43 11.10 20.50
C GLU A 244 0.64 11.67 19.30
N MET A 245 -0.16 10.82 18.66
CA MET A 245 -1.07 11.21 17.59
C MET A 245 -2.49 11.16 18.17
N LYS A 246 -2.98 12.32 18.64
CA LYS A 246 -4.32 12.43 19.26
C LYS A 246 -5.44 12.07 18.31
N ASN A 247 -5.22 12.24 17.00
CA ASN A 247 -6.15 11.86 15.94
C ASN A 247 -5.36 11.46 14.69
N LEU A 248 -5.69 10.31 14.09
CA LEU A 248 -5.05 9.84 12.86
C LEU A 248 -5.39 10.75 11.68
N TYR A 249 -6.59 11.31 11.70
CA TYR A 249 -7.08 12.25 10.68
C TYR A 249 -7.13 13.65 11.31
N PRO A 250 -6.14 14.53 11.00
CA PRO A 250 -6.05 15.87 11.59
C PRO A 250 -7.05 16.82 10.91
N LYS A 251 -8.36 16.58 11.14
CA LYS A 251 -9.42 17.44 10.57
C LYS A 251 -9.25 18.86 11.09
N GLU A 252 -9.03 19.82 10.18
CA GLU A 252 -8.92 21.24 10.46
C GLU A 252 -10.07 21.97 9.77
N GLU A 253 -10.69 22.91 10.48
CA GLU A 253 -11.72 23.78 9.90
C GLU A 253 -11.09 24.70 8.83
N HIS A 254 -11.76 24.81 7.70
CA HIS A 254 -11.40 25.68 6.60
C HIS A 254 -12.64 26.21 5.88
N ALA A 255 -12.50 27.31 5.15
CA ALA A 255 -13.62 27.93 4.46
C ALA A 255 -13.85 27.26 3.10
N ILE A 256 -15.08 26.84 2.84
CA ILE A 256 -15.54 26.37 1.54
C ILE A 256 -16.14 27.54 0.79
N GLY A 257 -15.60 27.83 -0.41
CA GLY A 257 -15.99 28.95 -1.24
C GLY A 257 -17.01 28.60 -2.33
N GLU A 258 -16.91 29.32 -3.45
CA GLU A 258 -17.75 29.13 -4.63
C GLU A 258 -17.33 27.89 -5.44
N VAL A 259 -18.23 27.44 -6.31
CA VAL A 259 -17.97 26.33 -7.24
C VAL A 259 -16.81 26.72 -8.17
N VAL A 260 -15.79 25.89 -8.24
CA VAL A 260 -14.60 26.09 -9.09
C VAL A 260 -14.58 25.18 -10.29
N LEU A 261 -15.08 23.95 -10.18
CA LEU A 261 -15.21 23.00 -11.28
C LEU A 261 -16.57 22.32 -11.25
N GLU A 262 -17.14 22.15 -12.44
CA GLU A 262 -18.34 21.35 -12.69
C GLU A 262 -18.03 20.33 -13.77
N ALA A 263 -18.34 19.08 -13.51
CA ALA A 263 -18.31 17.98 -14.47
C ALA A 263 -19.75 17.62 -14.84
N HIS A 264 -20.04 17.58 -16.15
CA HIS A 264 -21.38 17.29 -16.64
C HIS A 264 -21.40 16.07 -17.56
N ASN A 265 -22.24 15.10 -17.21
CA ASN A 265 -22.55 13.91 -18.01
C ASN A 265 -21.31 13.13 -18.45
N VAL A 266 -20.29 13.04 -17.58
CA VAL A 266 -19.03 12.35 -17.89
C VAL A 266 -19.29 10.86 -18.02
N SER A 267 -18.90 10.31 -19.18
CA SER A 267 -18.96 8.87 -19.46
C SER A 267 -17.66 8.42 -20.10
N CYS A 268 -17.16 7.25 -19.70
CA CYS A 268 -15.91 6.67 -20.21
C CYS A 268 -16.15 5.22 -20.61
N TRP A 269 -15.47 4.77 -21.67
CA TRP A 269 -15.51 3.39 -22.14
C TRP A 269 -14.20 2.67 -21.86
N ASP A 270 -14.29 1.39 -21.56
CA ASP A 270 -13.14 0.55 -21.27
C ASP A 270 -12.13 0.55 -22.46
N VAL A 271 -10.84 0.66 -22.12
CA VAL A 271 -9.77 0.71 -23.14
C VAL A 271 -9.67 -0.60 -23.95
N THR A 272 -9.97 -1.74 -23.32
CA THR A 272 -9.87 -3.08 -23.90
C THR A 272 -11.19 -3.56 -24.49
N ASN A 273 -12.33 -3.04 -24.01
CA ASN A 273 -13.67 -3.36 -24.46
C ASN A 273 -14.48 -2.08 -24.71
N PRO A 274 -14.44 -1.50 -25.90
CA PRO A 274 -15.10 -0.23 -26.25
C PRO A 274 -16.64 -0.23 -26.10
N ASP A 275 -17.27 -1.40 -25.97
CA ASP A 275 -18.72 -1.50 -25.77
C ASP A 275 -19.11 -1.40 -24.30
N ARG A 276 -18.15 -1.55 -23.39
CA ARG A 276 -18.36 -1.49 -21.96
C ARG A 276 -18.09 -0.08 -21.43
N LYS A 277 -19.09 0.53 -20.83
CA LYS A 277 -18.89 1.76 -20.06
C LYS A 277 -18.32 1.42 -18.68
N VAL A 278 -17.26 2.13 -18.29
CA VAL A 278 -16.66 2.07 -16.96
C VAL A 278 -17.11 3.26 -16.09
N VAL A 279 -17.48 4.38 -16.73
CA VAL A 279 -18.15 5.51 -16.10
C VAL A 279 -19.37 5.84 -16.96
N ASP A 280 -20.53 6.03 -16.35
CA ASP A 280 -21.79 6.25 -17.04
C ASP A 280 -22.58 7.42 -16.44
N ASP A 281 -22.54 8.55 -17.15
CA ASP A 281 -23.36 9.74 -16.88
C ASP A 281 -23.15 10.36 -15.50
N VAL A 282 -21.89 10.55 -15.10
CA VAL A 282 -21.53 11.13 -13.81
C VAL A 282 -21.44 12.65 -13.92
N SER A 283 -22.19 13.35 -13.06
CA SER A 283 -22.17 14.82 -12.94
C SER A 283 -21.97 15.21 -11.48
N PHE A 284 -21.06 16.16 -11.23
CA PHE A 284 -20.80 16.71 -9.90
C PHE A 284 -20.08 18.06 -9.98
N GLN A 285 -19.99 18.72 -8.85
CA GLN A 285 -19.26 19.98 -8.70
C GLN A 285 -18.29 19.91 -7.51
N ILE A 286 -17.25 20.74 -7.53
CA ILE A 286 -16.34 20.94 -6.41
C ILE A 286 -16.14 22.44 -6.17
N ARG A 287 -16.00 22.82 -4.90
CA ARG A 287 -15.88 24.21 -4.46
C ARG A 287 -14.46 24.55 -4.06
N ARG A 288 -14.10 25.81 -4.10
CA ARG A 288 -12.81 26.30 -3.61
C ARG A 288 -12.63 25.94 -2.14
N GLY A 289 -11.45 25.38 -1.81
CA GLY A 289 -11.13 24.95 -0.46
C GLY A 289 -11.89 23.71 0.02
N GLU A 290 -12.71 23.08 -0.82
CA GLU A 290 -13.40 21.82 -0.48
C GLU A 290 -12.49 20.63 -0.65
N ILE A 291 -12.55 19.69 0.30
CA ILE A 291 -11.99 18.34 0.16
C ILE A 291 -13.14 17.40 -0.19
N LEU A 292 -13.26 17.07 -1.47
CA LEU A 292 -14.29 16.17 -1.99
C LEU A 292 -13.72 14.75 -2.11
N GLY A 293 -14.23 13.83 -1.30
CA GLY A 293 -13.86 12.43 -1.34
C GLY A 293 -14.66 11.67 -2.40
N ILE A 294 -14.02 10.76 -3.13
CA ILE A 294 -14.69 9.79 -4.01
C ILE A 294 -14.50 8.40 -3.42
N ALA A 295 -15.59 7.79 -2.98
CA ALA A 295 -15.66 6.44 -2.45
C ALA A 295 -16.32 5.48 -3.45
N GLY A 296 -16.07 4.19 -3.31
CA GLY A 296 -16.70 3.14 -4.12
C GLY A 296 -15.87 1.84 -4.07
N LEU A 297 -16.47 0.76 -4.55
CA LEU A 297 -15.80 -0.54 -4.62
C LEU A 297 -14.66 -0.52 -5.66
N VAL A 298 -13.74 -1.48 -5.55
CA VAL A 298 -12.68 -1.66 -6.55
C VAL A 298 -13.31 -1.93 -7.92
N GLY A 299 -12.84 -1.21 -8.96
CA GLY A 299 -13.40 -1.30 -10.30
C GLY A 299 -14.69 -0.50 -10.51
N ALA A 300 -15.07 0.38 -9.59
CA ALA A 300 -16.27 1.23 -9.73
C ALA A 300 -16.12 2.38 -10.75
N GLY A 301 -14.94 2.59 -11.35
CA GLY A 301 -14.71 3.65 -12.33
C GLY A 301 -14.14 4.95 -11.76
N ARG A 302 -13.65 4.95 -10.52
CA ARG A 302 -13.15 6.14 -9.81
C ARG A 302 -11.90 6.72 -10.49
N THR A 303 -10.87 5.91 -10.70
CA THR A 303 -9.60 6.29 -11.37
C THR A 303 -9.86 6.74 -12.81
N GLU A 304 -10.75 6.06 -13.54
CA GLU A 304 -11.13 6.40 -14.90
C GLU A 304 -11.80 7.78 -14.97
N LEU A 305 -12.70 8.07 -14.02
CA LEU A 305 -13.36 9.37 -13.91
C LEU A 305 -12.34 10.50 -13.71
N VAL A 306 -11.48 10.39 -12.70
CA VAL A 306 -10.52 11.47 -12.39
C VAL A 306 -9.43 11.58 -13.45
N SER A 307 -9.00 10.46 -14.06
CA SER A 307 -8.07 10.46 -15.20
C SER A 307 -8.66 11.15 -16.43
N THR A 308 -9.96 11.03 -16.65
CA THR A 308 -10.67 11.74 -17.73
C THR A 308 -10.67 13.25 -17.50
N LEU A 309 -10.95 13.70 -16.27
CA LEU A 309 -10.92 15.12 -15.91
C LEU A 309 -9.50 15.72 -16.06
N PHE A 310 -8.47 14.91 -15.89
CA PHE A 310 -7.08 15.31 -16.07
C PHE A 310 -6.58 15.18 -17.52
N GLY A 311 -7.39 14.57 -18.41
CA GLY A 311 -6.98 14.31 -19.81
C GLY A 311 -5.93 13.21 -19.96
N ALA A 312 -5.83 12.29 -18.98
CA ALA A 312 -4.90 11.16 -18.98
C ALA A 312 -5.56 9.83 -19.37
N TYR A 313 -6.89 9.78 -19.44
CA TYR A 313 -7.62 8.56 -19.78
C TYR A 313 -7.44 8.18 -21.25
N ALA A 314 -6.99 6.94 -21.51
CA ALA A 314 -6.69 6.48 -22.86
C ALA A 314 -7.92 5.99 -23.65
N GLY A 315 -9.03 5.68 -22.97
CA GLY A 315 -10.28 5.23 -23.61
C GLY A 315 -11.11 6.40 -24.16
N SER A 316 -12.13 6.07 -24.95
CA SER A 316 -13.09 7.06 -25.41
C SER A 316 -13.89 7.60 -24.23
N HIS A 317 -14.22 8.88 -24.28
CA HIS A 317 -14.99 9.57 -23.25
C HIS A 317 -15.87 10.66 -23.84
N LYS A 318 -16.91 11.07 -23.11
CA LYS A 318 -17.77 12.20 -23.40
C LYS A 318 -18.15 12.93 -22.11
N GLY A 319 -18.76 14.09 -22.27
CA GLY A 319 -19.13 15.00 -21.19
C GLY A 319 -18.43 16.34 -21.36
N SER A 320 -18.73 17.29 -20.48
CA SER A 320 -18.08 18.61 -20.47
C SER A 320 -17.58 18.95 -19.08
N VAL A 321 -16.53 19.77 -19.04
CA VAL A 321 -15.92 20.27 -17.80
C VAL A 321 -15.97 21.80 -17.85
N HIS A 322 -16.49 22.42 -16.79
CA HIS A 322 -16.51 23.86 -16.64
C HIS A 322 -15.60 24.27 -15.49
N LEU A 323 -14.84 25.32 -15.69
CA LEU A 323 -13.96 25.92 -14.69
C LEU A 323 -14.38 27.38 -14.49
N ASP A 324 -14.77 27.77 -13.25
CA ASP A 324 -15.38 29.06 -12.94
C ASP A 324 -16.53 29.41 -13.90
N GLY A 325 -17.42 28.46 -14.15
CA GLY A 325 -18.60 28.60 -15.03
C GLY A 325 -18.29 28.68 -16.53
N ARG A 326 -17.04 28.47 -16.97
CA ARG A 326 -16.65 28.46 -18.39
C ARG A 326 -16.27 27.06 -18.81
N GLU A 327 -16.86 26.60 -19.91
CA GLU A 327 -16.48 25.31 -20.48
C GLU A 327 -15.04 25.32 -20.95
N ILE A 328 -14.27 24.29 -20.57
CA ILE A 328 -12.88 24.08 -20.96
C ILE A 328 -12.73 22.76 -21.70
N THR A 329 -11.83 22.71 -22.65
CA THR A 329 -11.48 21.49 -23.38
C THR A 329 -10.14 20.96 -22.89
N ILE A 330 -10.14 19.78 -22.29
CA ILE A 330 -8.93 19.07 -21.81
C ILE A 330 -8.71 17.86 -22.72
N ARG A 331 -7.65 17.90 -23.54
CA ARG A 331 -7.26 16.82 -24.45
C ARG A 331 -6.03 16.07 -23.97
N SER A 332 -5.32 16.65 -23.01
CA SER A 332 -4.07 16.10 -22.48
C SER A 332 -3.82 16.59 -21.04
N PRO A 333 -2.98 15.89 -20.26
CA PRO A 333 -2.51 16.37 -18.96
C PRO A 333 -1.90 17.78 -19.00
N ARG A 334 -1.26 18.13 -20.12
CA ARG A 334 -0.67 19.48 -20.30
C ARG A 334 -1.75 20.57 -20.35
N ASP A 335 -2.91 20.28 -20.95
CA ASP A 335 -4.03 21.24 -21.00
C ASP A 335 -4.62 21.41 -19.60
N ALA A 336 -4.79 20.31 -18.86
CA ALA A 336 -5.27 20.33 -17.48
C ALA A 336 -4.35 21.17 -16.58
N VAL A 337 -3.04 20.93 -16.60
CA VAL A 337 -2.06 21.71 -15.82
C VAL A 337 -2.10 23.20 -16.18
N LYS A 338 -2.22 23.55 -17.46
CA LYS A 338 -2.39 24.95 -17.90
C LYS A 338 -3.68 25.57 -17.37
N ALA A 339 -4.75 24.80 -17.23
CA ALA A 339 -6.02 25.24 -16.63
C ALA A 339 -5.99 25.31 -15.11
N GLY A 340 -4.88 24.90 -14.48
CA GLY A 340 -4.72 24.85 -13.02
C GLY A 340 -5.30 23.58 -12.38
N ILE A 341 -5.43 22.50 -13.14
CA ILE A 341 -5.83 21.18 -12.64
C ILE A 341 -4.60 20.28 -12.65
N CYS A 342 -4.19 19.79 -11.48
CA CYS A 342 -3.07 18.85 -11.34
C CYS A 342 -3.55 17.54 -10.75
N MET A 343 -2.83 16.44 -11.03
CA MET A 343 -3.20 15.11 -10.55
C MET A 343 -2.00 14.33 -10.04
N VAL A 344 -2.12 13.76 -8.86
CA VAL A 344 -1.25 12.71 -8.32
C VAL A 344 -1.85 11.37 -8.70
N PRO A 345 -1.18 10.53 -9.50
CA PRO A 345 -1.72 9.27 -9.98
C PRO A 345 -1.63 8.16 -8.93
N GLU A 346 -2.50 7.14 -9.04
CA GLU A 346 -2.53 5.95 -8.18
C GLU A 346 -1.18 5.20 -8.18
N ASP A 347 -0.65 4.88 -9.37
CA ASP A 347 0.66 4.24 -9.50
C ASP A 347 1.77 5.28 -9.69
N ARG A 348 2.35 5.71 -8.55
CA ARG A 348 3.45 6.66 -8.59
C ARG A 348 4.69 6.14 -9.31
N LYS A 349 4.96 4.81 -9.24
CA LYS A 349 6.17 4.22 -9.85
C LYS A 349 6.10 4.23 -11.36
N ARG A 350 4.91 3.99 -11.92
CA ARG A 350 4.68 3.94 -13.36
C ARG A 350 4.42 5.30 -13.97
N SER A 351 3.65 6.15 -13.28
CA SER A 351 3.10 7.40 -13.85
C SER A 351 3.51 8.65 -13.07
N GLY A 352 3.98 8.50 -11.83
CA GLY A 352 4.28 9.63 -10.95
C GLY A 352 5.73 10.08 -10.95
N ILE A 353 6.70 9.17 -11.12
CA ILE A 353 8.15 9.45 -11.02
C ILE A 353 8.93 8.96 -12.24
N LEU A 354 10.10 9.55 -12.44
CA LEU A 354 11.14 9.09 -13.35
C LEU A 354 12.25 8.47 -12.48
N PRO A 355 12.30 7.12 -12.34
CA PRO A 355 13.06 6.44 -11.28
C PRO A 355 14.57 6.74 -11.26
N ILE A 356 15.18 6.92 -12.44
CA ILE A 356 16.62 7.14 -12.63
C ILE A 356 17.02 8.62 -12.50
N ILE A 357 16.04 9.53 -12.51
CA ILE A 357 16.27 10.98 -12.41
C ILE A 357 16.33 11.39 -10.94
N GLY A 358 17.09 12.44 -10.65
CA GLY A 358 17.26 12.98 -9.31
C GLY A 358 15.93 13.38 -8.65
N VAL A 359 15.91 13.29 -7.32
CA VAL A 359 14.74 13.69 -6.50
C VAL A 359 14.30 15.12 -6.85
N GLY A 360 15.24 16.05 -6.89
CA GLY A 360 15.00 17.47 -7.21
C GLY A 360 14.38 17.65 -8.58
N HIS A 361 14.99 17.09 -9.61
CA HIS A 361 14.49 17.21 -10.99
C HIS A 361 13.12 16.53 -11.18
N ASN A 362 12.81 15.47 -10.42
CA ASN A 362 11.45 14.91 -10.40
C ASN A 362 10.41 15.90 -9.87
N MET A 363 10.78 16.78 -8.93
CA MET A 363 9.86 17.78 -8.39
C MET A 363 9.65 18.95 -9.35
N THR A 364 10.71 19.43 -10.02
CA THR A 364 10.69 20.64 -10.84
C THR A 364 10.25 20.43 -12.29
N ILE A 365 10.25 19.17 -12.79
CA ILE A 365 9.98 18.86 -14.21
C ILE A 365 8.63 19.41 -14.73
N SER A 366 7.62 19.53 -13.88
CA SER A 366 6.30 20.07 -14.25
C SER A 366 6.33 21.57 -14.54
N VAL A 367 7.33 22.28 -14.02
CA VAL A 367 7.49 23.76 -14.13
C VAL A 367 8.85 24.14 -14.69
N LEU A 368 9.54 23.22 -15.36
CA LEU A 368 10.91 23.42 -15.84
C LEU A 368 11.07 24.68 -16.70
N ASN A 369 10.02 25.07 -17.43
CA ASN A 369 9.99 26.30 -18.21
C ASN A 369 10.15 27.58 -17.35
N ARG A 370 9.89 27.55 -16.05
CA ARG A 370 10.09 28.70 -15.14
C ARG A 370 11.58 28.98 -14.94
N PHE A 371 12.42 27.97 -15.05
CA PHE A 371 13.87 28.03 -14.89
C PHE A 371 14.60 28.13 -16.22
N ALA A 372 13.88 28.19 -17.35
CA ALA A 372 14.47 28.17 -18.67
C ALA A 372 14.45 29.57 -19.32
N ALA A 373 15.61 30.07 -19.72
CA ALA A 373 15.77 31.26 -20.49
C ALA A 373 16.60 30.98 -21.76
N PHE A 374 16.13 31.37 -22.93
CA PHE A 374 16.80 31.13 -24.22
C PHE A 374 17.18 29.66 -24.49
N GLY A 375 16.37 28.70 -23.95
CA GLY A 375 16.63 27.27 -24.13
C GLY A 375 17.67 26.68 -23.16
N LEU A 376 18.20 27.45 -22.24
CA LEU A 376 19.11 27.04 -21.17
C LEU A 376 18.37 27.06 -19.84
N ILE A 377 18.65 26.08 -18.98
CA ILE A 377 18.09 26.00 -17.63
C ILE A 377 19.05 26.71 -16.67
N ASP A 378 18.50 27.58 -15.82
CA ASP A 378 19.22 28.14 -14.69
C ASP A 378 19.23 27.13 -13.54
N GLU A 379 20.33 26.36 -13.46
CA GLU A 379 20.50 25.32 -12.45
C GLU A 379 20.53 25.88 -11.02
N HIS A 380 20.96 27.14 -10.82
CA HIS A 380 20.98 27.77 -9.50
C HIS A 380 19.58 28.09 -9.00
N GLU A 381 18.74 28.67 -9.86
CA GLU A 381 17.36 28.97 -9.53
C GLU A 381 16.56 27.69 -9.31
N GLU A 382 16.74 26.67 -10.17
CA GLU A 382 16.13 25.36 -10.01
C GLU A 382 16.55 24.70 -8.68
N LEU A 383 17.84 24.72 -8.34
CA LEU A 383 18.35 24.13 -7.10
C LEU A 383 17.82 24.85 -5.86
N ALA A 384 17.68 26.17 -5.90
CA ALA A 384 17.09 26.95 -4.82
C ALA A 384 15.62 26.55 -4.57
N GLN A 385 14.83 26.37 -5.65
CA GLN A 385 13.45 25.85 -5.55
C GLN A 385 13.40 24.43 -5.01
N ILE A 386 14.27 23.56 -5.46
CA ILE A 386 14.38 22.17 -4.97
C ILE A 386 14.63 22.16 -3.45
N GLN A 387 15.57 22.97 -2.96
CA GLN A 387 15.87 23.04 -1.54
C GLN A 387 14.68 23.57 -0.72
N ALA A 388 13.98 24.59 -1.23
CA ALA A 388 12.77 25.12 -0.60
C ALA A 388 11.68 24.04 -0.46
N GLU A 389 11.44 23.25 -1.52
CA GLU A 389 10.46 22.19 -1.50
C GLU A 389 10.83 21.03 -0.55
N ILE A 390 12.11 20.64 -0.52
CA ILE A 390 12.61 19.62 0.42
C ILE A 390 12.34 20.06 1.87
N LEU A 391 12.60 21.30 2.19
CA LEU A 391 12.34 21.85 3.52
C LEU A 391 10.83 21.94 3.82
N ARG A 392 10.04 22.46 2.87
CA ARG A 392 8.57 22.61 3.00
C ARG A 392 7.89 21.29 3.30
N LEU A 393 8.24 20.24 2.54
CA LEU A 393 7.60 18.91 2.62
C LEU A 393 8.36 17.94 3.53
N LYS A 394 9.47 18.39 4.13
CA LYS A 394 10.33 17.55 4.98
C LYS A 394 10.71 16.24 4.28
N ILE A 395 11.18 16.34 3.03
CA ILE A 395 11.64 15.19 2.26
C ILE A 395 12.99 14.73 2.81
N LYS A 396 13.08 13.49 3.26
CA LYS A 396 14.33 12.91 3.76
C LYS A 396 15.16 12.41 2.57
N THR A 397 16.16 13.17 2.17
CA THR A 397 17.16 12.80 1.16
C THR A 397 18.54 13.26 1.59
N ALA A 398 19.57 12.45 1.34
CA ALA A 398 20.96 12.82 1.60
C ALA A 398 21.47 13.83 0.55
N ASN A 399 20.98 13.73 -0.69
CA ASN A 399 21.32 14.61 -1.79
C ASN A 399 20.16 14.63 -2.80
N PRO A 400 19.63 15.82 -3.18
CA PRO A 400 18.52 15.94 -4.13
C PRO A 400 18.87 15.45 -5.56
N MET A 401 20.13 15.25 -5.87
CA MET A 401 20.57 14.73 -7.18
C MET A 401 20.58 13.20 -7.24
N LEU A 402 20.42 12.50 -6.10
CA LEU A 402 20.29 11.03 -6.11
C LEU A 402 18.99 10.60 -6.79
N PRO A 403 19.00 9.45 -7.48
CA PRO A 403 17.81 8.89 -8.11
C PRO A 403 16.65 8.77 -7.13
N ILE A 404 15.44 9.18 -7.55
CA ILE A 404 14.25 9.14 -6.68
C ILE A 404 13.88 7.72 -6.25
N ALA A 405 14.29 6.71 -7.02
CA ALA A 405 14.13 5.30 -6.66
C ALA A 405 14.81 4.91 -5.34
N SER A 406 15.82 5.67 -4.88
CA SER A 406 16.52 5.45 -3.61
C SER A 406 15.72 5.87 -2.37
N LEU A 407 14.65 6.66 -2.54
CA LEU A 407 13.82 7.14 -1.44
C LEU A 407 12.80 6.10 -0.98
N SER A 408 12.40 6.19 0.30
CA SER A 408 11.23 5.45 0.81
C SER A 408 9.94 5.90 0.10
N GLY A 409 8.92 5.01 0.10
CA GLY A 409 7.63 5.29 -0.54
C GLY A 409 6.99 6.61 -0.11
N GLY A 410 7.03 6.93 1.18
CA GLY A 410 6.49 8.21 1.70
C GLY A 410 7.24 9.43 1.18
N ASN A 411 8.59 9.36 1.06
CA ASN A 411 9.37 10.48 0.51
C ASN A 411 9.18 10.59 -1.02
N GLN A 412 9.05 9.47 -1.75
CA GLN A 412 8.67 9.50 -3.17
C GLN A 412 7.31 10.18 -3.35
N GLN A 413 6.32 9.85 -2.51
CA GLN A 413 4.98 10.43 -2.57
C GLN A 413 5.00 11.95 -2.32
N LYS A 414 5.79 12.40 -1.34
CA LYS A 414 6.00 13.84 -1.09
C LYS A 414 6.65 14.55 -2.27
N ALA A 415 7.60 13.91 -2.97
CA ALA A 415 8.20 14.48 -4.18
C ALA A 415 7.19 14.57 -5.34
N VAL A 416 6.30 13.57 -5.50
CA VAL A 416 5.20 13.62 -6.49
C VAL A 416 4.20 14.72 -6.14
N LEU A 417 3.85 14.87 -4.87
CA LEU A 417 3.00 15.97 -4.39
C LEU A 417 3.65 17.32 -4.69
N SER A 418 4.95 17.52 -4.38
CA SER A 418 5.69 18.72 -4.75
C SER A 418 5.59 19.03 -6.23
N LYS A 419 5.85 18.03 -7.10
CA LYS A 419 5.73 18.16 -8.56
C LYS A 419 4.38 18.69 -9.00
N MET A 420 3.28 18.24 -8.37
CA MET A 420 1.92 18.65 -8.74
C MET A 420 1.44 19.90 -8.03
N MET A 421 2.15 20.36 -7.00
CA MET A 421 1.87 21.61 -6.30
C MET A 421 2.65 22.81 -6.87
N LEU A 422 3.85 22.59 -7.42
CA LEU A 422 4.67 23.64 -8.02
C LEU A 422 3.99 24.43 -9.16
N PRO A 423 3.09 23.83 -9.98
CA PRO A 423 2.29 24.57 -10.96
C PRO A 423 1.26 25.55 -10.36
N ASP A 424 1.12 25.62 -9.02
CA ASP A 424 0.13 26.41 -8.29
C ASP A 424 -1.31 26.03 -8.67
N PRO A 425 -1.72 24.76 -8.42
CA PRO A 425 -3.01 24.27 -8.86
C PRO A 425 -4.16 24.96 -8.12
N ARG A 426 -5.25 25.19 -8.86
CA ARG A 426 -6.56 25.58 -8.31
C ARG A 426 -7.34 24.36 -7.84
N ILE A 427 -7.10 23.22 -8.51
CA ILE A 427 -7.70 21.92 -8.24
C ILE A 427 -6.59 20.89 -8.22
N LEU A 428 -6.52 20.14 -7.13
CA LEU A 428 -5.59 19.03 -6.98
C LEU A 428 -6.38 17.72 -6.87
N ILE A 429 -6.19 16.86 -7.85
CA ILE A 429 -6.72 15.51 -7.86
C ILE A 429 -5.70 14.58 -7.22
N LEU A 430 -6.13 13.79 -6.24
CA LEU A 430 -5.32 12.83 -5.51
C LEU A 430 -5.92 11.44 -5.69
N ASP A 431 -5.29 10.60 -6.49
CA ASP A 431 -5.74 9.21 -6.69
C ASP A 431 -4.89 8.28 -5.84
N GLU A 432 -5.51 7.69 -4.81
CA GLU A 432 -4.86 6.83 -3.81
C GLU A 432 -3.56 7.45 -3.22
N PRO A 433 -3.61 8.69 -2.66
CA PRO A 433 -2.41 9.45 -2.32
C PRO A 433 -1.55 8.82 -1.24
N THR A 434 -2.09 7.89 -0.47
CA THR A 434 -1.44 7.26 0.68
C THR A 434 -1.14 5.78 0.45
N ARG A 435 -1.40 5.25 -0.75
CA ARG A 435 -1.17 3.85 -1.07
C ARG A 435 0.31 3.46 -0.96
N GLY A 436 0.60 2.43 -0.13
CA GLY A 436 1.98 1.98 0.13
C GLY A 436 2.84 3.01 0.86
N VAL A 437 2.20 3.85 1.67
CA VAL A 437 2.82 4.86 2.53
C VAL A 437 2.59 4.45 3.98
N ASP A 438 3.60 4.63 4.83
CA ASP A 438 3.48 4.34 6.26
C ASP A 438 2.58 5.34 7.00
N VAL A 439 2.15 4.97 8.22
CA VAL A 439 1.16 5.74 9.00
C VAL A 439 1.65 7.15 9.31
N GLY A 440 2.94 7.33 9.62
CA GLY A 440 3.50 8.65 9.89
C GLY A 440 3.51 9.54 8.66
N ALA A 441 3.88 8.99 7.50
CA ALA A 441 3.85 9.73 6.25
C ALA A 441 2.41 9.98 5.75
N LYS A 442 1.43 9.07 5.97
CA LYS A 442 0.00 9.34 5.73
C LYS A 442 -0.45 10.59 6.48
N TYR A 443 -0.17 10.66 7.77
CA TYR A 443 -0.53 11.81 8.59
C TYR A 443 0.06 13.14 8.07
N GLU A 444 1.31 13.15 7.62
CA GLU A 444 1.93 14.36 7.02
C GLU A 444 1.25 14.74 5.70
N ILE A 445 0.82 13.76 4.89
CA ILE A 445 0.05 13.99 3.65
C ILE A 445 -1.31 14.60 3.99
N TYR A 446 -2.02 14.09 4.99
CA TYR A 446 -3.32 14.67 5.40
C TYR A 446 -3.18 16.13 5.85
N LYS A 447 -2.15 16.44 6.67
CA LYS A 447 -1.87 17.84 7.03
C LYS A 447 -1.63 18.73 5.82
N LEU A 448 -0.93 18.22 4.81
CA LEU A 448 -0.70 18.95 3.59
C LEU A 448 -2.01 19.18 2.83
N ILE A 449 -2.90 18.18 2.76
CA ILE A 449 -4.22 18.30 2.13
C ILE A 449 -5.05 19.39 2.82
N PHE A 450 -5.12 19.39 4.16
CA PHE A 450 -5.82 20.44 4.89
C PHE A 450 -5.19 21.83 4.70
N ALA A 451 -3.86 21.91 4.66
CA ALA A 451 -3.17 23.17 4.39
C ALA A 451 -3.49 23.74 3.00
N LEU A 452 -3.62 22.85 1.99
CA LEU A 452 -4.03 23.24 0.64
C LEU A 452 -5.49 23.70 0.59
N ALA A 453 -6.40 22.97 1.21
CA ALA A 453 -7.81 23.34 1.31
C ALA A 453 -7.96 24.72 2.00
N LYS A 454 -7.23 24.94 3.09
CA LYS A 454 -7.17 26.22 3.80
C LYS A 454 -6.61 27.37 2.94
N ALA A 455 -5.72 27.05 2.01
CA ALA A 455 -5.21 28.02 1.01
C ALA A 455 -6.20 28.25 -0.16
N GLY A 456 -7.37 27.61 -0.16
CA GLY A 456 -8.39 27.75 -1.18
C GLY A 456 -8.24 26.80 -2.39
N VAL A 457 -7.34 25.83 -2.34
CA VAL A 457 -7.22 24.79 -3.36
C VAL A 457 -8.36 23.79 -3.19
N ALA A 458 -9.11 23.50 -4.25
CA ALA A 458 -10.09 22.40 -4.25
C ALA A 458 -9.36 21.06 -4.36
N VAL A 459 -9.64 20.14 -3.46
CA VAL A 459 -9.01 18.82 -3.45
C VAL A 459 -10.02 17.73 -3.77
N LEU A 460 -9.79 17.00 -4.86
CA LEU A 460 -10.60 15.83 -5.23
C LEU A 460 -9.80 14.58 -4.89
N MET A 461 -10.23 13.84 -3.87
CA MET A 461 -9.50 12.70 -3.34
C MET A 461 -10.22 11.39 -3.59
N VAL A 462 -9.55 10.47 -4.27
CA VAL A 462 -9.98 9.07 -4.42
C VAL A 462 -9.19 8.22 -3.43
N SER A 463 -9.88 7.40 -2.64
CA SER A 463 -9.25 6.37 -1.81
C SER A 463 -10.10 5.11 -1.74
N SER A 464 -9.41 3.97 -1.68
CA SER A 464 -10.01 2.66 -1.39
C SER A 464 -10.22 2.44 0.11
N GLU A 465 -9.56 3.23 0.97
CA GLU A 465 -9.72 3.19 2.41
C GLU A 465 -10.88 4.12 2.83
N LEU A 466 -12.07 3.56 3.11
CA LEU A 466 -13.24 4.36 3.50
C LEU A 466 -13.01 5.20 4.76
N THR A 467 -12.22 4.69 5.70
CA THR A 467 -11.84 5.43 6.92
C THR A 467 -11.05 6.68 6.59
N GLU A 468 -10.20 6.63 5.55
CA GLU A 468 -9.45 7.78 5.06
C GLU A 468 -10.39 8.81 4.44
N VAL A 469 -11.26 8.38 3.50
CA VAL A 469 -12.23 9.28 2.86
C VAL A 469 -13.10 9.98 3.91
N LEU A 470 -13.67 9.23 4.85
CA LEU A 470 -14.54 9.77 5.92
C LEU A 470 -13.74 10.65 6.91
N GLY A 471 -12.47 10.34 7.14
CA GLY A 471 -11.63 11.06 8.09
C GLY A 471 -11.23 12.45 7.66
N ILE A 472 -11.12 12.70 6.34
CA ILE A 472 -10.54 13.96 5.82
C ILE A 472 -11.47 14.75 4.90
N SER A 473 -12.50 14.13 4.29
CA SER A 473 -13.36 14.81 3.33
C SER A 473 -14.45 15.65 4.00
N ASP A 474 -14.84 16.75 3.37
CA ASP A 474 -16.00 17.56 3.75
C ASP A 474 -17.30 16.97 3.19
N ARG A 475 -17.21 16.42 1.98
CA ARG A 475 -18.29 15.77 1.25
C ARG A 475 -17.77 14.55 0.52
N VAL A 476 -18.65 13.56 0.33
CA VAL A 476 -18.29 12.27 -0.26
C VAL A 476 -19.23 11.92 -1.42
N LEU A 477 -18.65 11.74 -2.60
CA LEU A 477 -19.31 11.11 -3.74
C LEU A 477 -19.13 9.62 -3.68
N VAL A 478 -20.21 8.87 -3.85
CA VAL A 478 -20.15 7.41 -3.90
C VAL A 478 -20.40 6.94 -5.31
N ILE A 479 -19.39 6.26 -5.89
CA ILE A 479 -19.47 5.66 -7.23
C ILE A 479 -19.72 4.16 -7.09
N GLY A 480 -20.76 3.68 -7.77
CA GLY A 480 -21.08 2.26 -7.86
C GLY A 480 -21.40 1.88 -9.30
N GLU A 481 -20.75 0.85 -9.84
CA GLU A 481 -20.93 0.36 -11.22
C GLU A 481 -20.84 1.49 -12.28
N GLY A 482 -19.88 2.39 -12.11
CA GLY A 482 -19.63 3.52 -13.02
C GLY A 482 -20.61 4.69 -12.88
N ARG A 483 -21.56 4.66 -11.96
CA ARG A 483 -22.58 5.71 -11.77
C ARG A 483 -22.45 6.39 -10.42
N LEU A 484 -22.85 7.65 -10.35
CA LEU A 484 -23.01 8.36 -9.09
C LEU A 484 -24.20 7.76 -8.31
N ARG A 485 -23.93 7.16 -7.16
CA ARG A 485 -24.91 6.51 -6.29
C ARG A 485 -25.27 7.36 -5.08
N GLY A 486 -24.44 8.34 -4.74
CA GLY A 486 -24.71 9.26 -3.64
C GLY A 486 -23.74 10.43 -3.63
N ASP A 487 -24.23 11.54 -3.06
CA ASP A 487 -23.49 12.78 -2.82
C ASP A 487 -23.85 13.26 -1.42
N PHE A 488 -22.96 13.06 -0.45
CA PHE A 488 -23.24 13.22 0.97
C PHE A 488 -22.32 14.24 1.61
N VAL A 489 -22.87 15.18 2.35
CA VAL A 489 -22.10 15.99 3.30
C VAL A 489 -21.58 15.05 4.39
N ASN A 490 -20.31 15.17 4.75
CA ASN A 490 -19.66 14.26 5.70
C ASN A 490 -19.88 14.71 7.16
N ASP A 491 -21.17 14.84 7.54
CA ASP A 491 -21.61 15.05 8.90
C ASP A 491 -22.16 13.73 9.44
N ASN A 492 -21.36 13.01 10.23
CA ASN A 492 -21.69 11.69 10.81
C ASN A 492 -21.93 10.58 9.77
N LEU A 493 -21.34 10.71 8.56
CA LEU A 493 -21.40 9.67 7.54
C LEU A 493 -20.60 8.45 8.00
N THR A 494 -21.20 7.25 7.94
CA THR A 494 -20.54 5.99 8.35
C THR A 494 -20.10 5.16 7.14
N GLN A 495 -19.23 4.18 7.38
CA GLN A 495 -18.79 3.25 6.33
C GLN A 495 -19.97 2.44 5.79
N GLU A 496 -20.92 2.06 6.66
CA GLU A 496 -22.11 1.31 6.28
C GLU A 496 -23.00 2.10 5.31
N HIS A 497 -23.16 3.41 5.55
CA HIS A 497 -23.90 4.29 4.64
C HIS A 497 -23.27 4.34 3.26
N VAL A 498 -21.94 4.51 3.20
CA VAL A 498 -21.20 4.58 1.94
C VAL A 498 -21.26 3.24 1.19
N LEU A 499 -21.09 2.12 1.89
CA LEU A 499 -21.17 0.78 1.29
C LEU A 499 -22.57 0.46 0.78
N ALA A 500 -23.63 0.77 1.54
CA ALA A 500 -25.01 0.58 1.11
C ALA A 500 -25.30 1.38 -0.17
N ALA A 501 -24.88 2.64 -0.22
CA ALA A 501 -25.02 3.47 -1.41
C ALA A 501 -24.25 2.89 -2.61
N ALA A 502 -23.00 2.45 -2.42
CA ALA A 502 -22.18 1.83 -3.47
C ALA A 502 -22.82 0.57 -4.07
N LEU A 503 -23.57 -0.19 -3.26
CA LEU A 503 -24.32 -1.39 -3.66
C LEU A 503 -25.71 -1.07 -4.24
N GLY A 504 -26.09 0.22 -4.36
CA GLY A 504 -27.37 0.64 -4.90
C GLY A 504 -28.56 0.42 -3.94
N GLN A 505 -28.31 0.21 -2.66
CA GLN A 505 -29.33 0.10 -1.63
C GLN A 505 -29.73 1.52 -1.19
N SER A 506 -31.06 1.84 -1.23
CA SER A 506 -31.56 3.13 -0.77
C SER A 506 -31.41 3.24 0.74
N THR A 507 -30.46 4.03 1.21
CA THR A 507 -30.28 4.39 2.61
C THR A 507 -31.19 5.62 2.87
N GLN A 508 -32.32 5.45 3.54
CA GLN A 508 -33.00 6.59 4.13
C GLN A 508 -32.12 7.09 5.30
N MET A 509 -31.55 8.28 5.12
CA MET A 509 -30.96 9.00 6.26
C MET A 509 -32.19 9.42 7.14
N THR A 510 -32.32 8.80 8.32
CA THR A 510 -33.19 9.25 9.42
C THR A 510 -32.48 10.36 10.19
#